data_f3b512b71cf05f05715ac6542427f317
#
_entry.id   f3b512b71cf05f05715ac6542427f317
#
_cell.length_a   1.000
_cell.length_b   1.000
_cell.length_c   1.000
_cell.angle_alpha   90.00
_cell.angle_beta   90.00
_cell.angle_gamma   90.00
#
_symmetry.space_group_name_H-M   'P 1'
#
loop_
_entity.id
_entity.type
_entity.pdbx_description
1 polymer ?
#
loop_
_entity_poly.entity_id
_entity_poly.type
_entity_poly.pdbx_seq_one_letter_code
_entity_poly.pdbx_strand_id
1 'polypeptide(L)'
;MNSLRNGYFTIGLIGLWAIAEAEEQPPILSGIPGLEENKFDAAIKDVARLDDPLTDGWQTEDFDERSGAQLKKFGKWLGGENEIILSDLIHPDHLSQSFSLNHLSVESYQNGTLSVRRPSSEINDENRMLKTSAHKLRELLSNHTPIRSKFKTIRVFPENSGVKTVVYVQLGGRNDSEALQINATWTCHWDLGQKPRLNTVSCTDYEEVRHQLDGDQTIYSDCTESIFADQALFPRQLIHGIDHWTARFDGSIARPAAGHGMAIADVNGDGFNDVYLCEPPGLPNLLLIQRPDGTVVDTALEAGVNWHEGTRAAVLNDLDNDGDPDLVAVMGHKVIVQENDGTGKFIFRTLIDAASSLFTINAVDYDGDADLDLFICGYTLSSAINLDDVFANPMPFEDANNGAPNLMLRNDGGWGFTDVTKEIGLDENNMRFSYASAWDDIDRDGDLDLYVANDF
;
A
#
# COMPACT_ATOMS: atom_id res chain seq x y z
N MET A 1 -3.82 21.77 -24.06
CA MET A 1 -5.06 20.95 -24.14
C MET A 1 -4.76 19.74 -25.01
N ASN A 2 -4.93 18.55 -24.53
CA ASN A 2 -4.60 17.21 -25.08
C ASN A 2 -3.14 16.74 -24.86
N SER A 3 -2.82 16.26 -23.66
CA SER A 3 -1.77 15.22 -23.46
C SER A 3 -1.69 14.66 -22.05
N LEU A 4 -2.77 14.63 -21.28
CA LEU A 4 -2.78 13.98 -19.95
C LEU A 4 -3.91 12.95 -19.87
N ARG A 5 -3.86 11.94 -20.72
CA ARG A 5 -4.63 10.70 -20.56
C ARG A 5 -3.67 9.55 -20.84
N ASN A 6 -3.11 8.97 -19.82
CA ASN A 6 -2.58 7.59 -19.76
C ASN A 6 -1.65 7.45 -18.55
N GLY A 7 -2.25 7.36 -17.38
CA GLY A 7 -1.54 7.05 -16.14
C GLY A 7 -2.48 6.36 -15.16
N TYR A 8 -3.00 5.19 -15.49
CA TYR A 8 -3.73 4.38 -14.53
C TYR A 8 -2.76 3.42 -13.84
N PHE A 9 -2.60 3.62 -12.54
CA PHE A 9 -1.84 2.71 -11.69
C PHE A 9 -2.77 1.58 -11.22
N THR A 10 -2.45 0.37 -11.59
CA THR A 10 -3.09 -0.85 -11.06
C THR A 10 -2.61 -1.11 -9.64
N ILE A 11 -3.31 -0.62 -8.63
CA ILE A 11 -3.06 -0.96 -7.21
C ILE A 11 -4.09 -1.97 -6.67
N GLY A 12 -5.15 -2.30 -7.44
CA GLY A 12 -6.28 -3.12 -7.01
C GLY A 12 -6.07 -4.62 -6.78
N LEU A 13 -4.90 -5.21 -7.01
CA LEU A 13 -4.74 -6.67 -7.14
C LEU A 13 -4.17 -7.43 -5.93
N ILE A 14 -3.96 -6.81 -4.76
CA ILE A 14 -3.36 -7.52 -3.62
C ILE A 14 -4.39 -8.34 -2.82
N GLY A 15 -5.67 -8.02 -2.90
CA GLY A 15 -6.71 -8.67 -2.11
C GLY A 15 -7.30 -9.96 -2.71
N LEU A 16 -7.31 -10.11 -4.03
CA LEU A 16 -7.97 -11.23 -4.72
C LEU A 16 -7.03 -12.38 -5.10
N TRP A 17 -5.72 -12.15 -5.20
CA TRP A 17 -4.74 -13.21 -5.52
C TRP A 17 -4.50 -14.21 -4.39
N ALA A 18 -4.82 -13.86 -3.15
CA ALA A 18 -4.75 -14.81 -2.03
C ALA A 18 -5.87 -15.87 -2.05
N ILE A 19 -6.91 -15.66 -2.87
CA ILE A 19 -8.06 -16.59 -2.97
C ILE A 19 -7.84 -17.66 -4.04
N ALA A 20 -6.96 -17.42 -5.03
CA ALA A 20 -6.76 -18.32 -6.17
C ALA A 20 -5.68 -19.41 -5.98
N GLU A 21 -4.87 -19.36 -4.92
CA GLU A 21 -3.85 -20.38 -4.61
C GLU A 21 -4.14 -21.19 -3.32
N ALA A 22 -5.28 -21.01 -2.66
CA ALA A 22 -5.69 -21.85 -1.54
C ALA A 22 -6.43 -23.08 -2.08
N GLU A 23 -5.80 -24.25 -2.02
CA GLU A 23 -6.48 -25.54 -2.18
C GLU A 23 -7.73 -25.58 -1.31
N GLU A 24 -8.87 -25.86 -1.94
CA GLU A 24 -10.19 -26.25 -1.43
C GLU A 24 -10.33 -26.29 0.11
N GLN A 25 -10.47 -25.14 0.74
CA GLN A 25 -11.22 -25.05 1.98
C GLN A 25 -12.61 -24.47 1.64
N PRO A 26 -13.70 -25.07 2.14
CA PRO A 26 -15.02 -24.51 1.90
C PRO A 26 -15.08 -23.08 2.44
N PRO A 27 -15.70 -22.16 1.71
CA PRO A 27 -15.74 -20.75 2.11
C PRO A 27 -16.37 -20.61 3.49
N ILE A 28 -15.74 -19.79 4.33
CA ILE A 28 -16.18 -19.42 5.70
C ILE A 28 -17.61 -18.83 5.71
N LEU A 29 -18.23 -18.68 4.55
CA LEU A 29 -19.55 -18.09 4.33
C LEU A 29 -20.73 -19.06 4.43
N SER A 30 -20.51 -20.34 4.74
CA SER A 30 -21.60 -21.36 4.84
C SER A 30 -22.57 -21.18 6.00
N GLY A 31 -22.68 -20.00 6.59
CA GLY A 31 -23.56 -19.74 7.73
C GLY A 31 -24.32 -18.40 7.69
N ILE A 32 -24.26 -17.63 6.62
CA ILE A 32 -25.04 -16.38 6.51
C ILE A 32 -26.43 -16.70 5.98
N PRO A 33 -27.51 -16.54 6.80
CA PRO A 33 -28.86 -16.79 6.33
C PRO A 33 -29.24 -15.83 5.19
N GLY A 34 -29.62 -16.36 4.01
CA GLY A 34 -30.10 -15.59 2.88
C GLY A 34 -29.14 -15.47 1.68
N LEU A 35 -27.91 -15.91 1.79
CA LEU A 35 -27.01 -16.02 0.61
C LEU A 35 -27.30 -17.32 -0.15
N GLU A 36 -27.96 -17.19 -1.28
CA GLU A 36 -28.03 -18.30 -2.24
C GLU A 36 -26.65 -18.49 -2.86
N GLU A 37 -25.98 -19.59 -2.58
CA GLU A 37 -24.64 -19.97 -3.10
C GLU A 37 -24.50 -19.72 -4.63
N ASN A 38 -25.57 -19.93 -5.38
CA ASN A 38 -25.60 -19.72 -6.81
C ASN A 38 -25.49 -18.25 -7.30
N LYS A 39 -25.93 -17.28 -6.48
CA LYS A 39 -25.84 -15.85 -6.84
C LYS A 39 -24.45 -15.29 -6.59
N PHE A 40 -23.81 -15.75 -5.50
CA PHE A 40 -22.45 -15.35 -5.17
C PHE A 40 -21.44 -15.91 -6.17
N ASP A 41 -21.58 -17.20 -6.55
CA ASP A 41 -20.74 -17.83 -7.57
C ASP A 41 -20.91 -17.18 -8.96
N ALA A 42 -22.12 -16.72 -9.29
CA ALA A 42 -22.38 -16.02 -10.54
C ALA A 42 -21.73 -14.63 -10.53
N ALA A 43 -21.84 -13.89 -9.42
CA ALA A 43 -21.22 -12.57 -9.28
C ALA A 43 -19.69 -12.65 -9.31
N ILE A 44 -19.06 -13.63 -8.63
CA ILE A 44 -17.61 -13.87 -8.70
C ILE A 44 -17.16 -14.20 -10.14
N LYS A 45 -17.93 -15.01 -10.86
CA LYS A 45 -17.60 -15.35 -12.26
C LYS A 45 -17.74 -14.15 -13.20
N ASP A 46 -18.75 -13.31 -12.99
CA ASP A 46 -18.91 -12.08 -13.77
C ASP A 46 -17.81 -11.07 -13.46
N VAL A 47 -17.42 -10.93 -12.19
CA VAL A 47 -16.28 -10.14 -11.75
C VAL A 47 -14.99 -10.65 -12.39
N ALA A 48 -14.69 -11.95 -12.28
CA ALA A 48 -13.49 -12.54 -12.89
C ALA A 48 -13.45 -12.39 -14.42
N ARG A 49 -14.62 -12.30 -15.09
CA ARG A 49 -14.68 -12.07 -16.52
C ARG A 49 -14.41 -10.61 -16.90
N LEU A 50 -14.87 -9.66 -16.06
CA LEU A 50 -14.61 -8.23 -16.27
C LEU A 50 -13.15 -7.87 -15.97
N ASP A 51 -12.50 -8.61 -15.07
CA ASP A 51 -11.09 -8.47 -14.69
C ASP A 51 -10.13 -9.26 -15.63
N ASP A 52 -10.66 -9.90 -16.70
CA ASP A 52 -9.85 -10.62 -17.67
C ASP A 52 -9.37 -9.66 -18.78
N PRO A 53 -8.06 -9.30 -18.81
CA PRO A 53 -7.50 -8.35 -19.76
C PRO A 53 -7.62 -8.80 -21.21
N LEU A 54 -7.98 -10.06 -21.47
CA LEU A 54 -8.27 -10.57 -22.82
C LEU A 54 -9.65 -10.14 -23.31
N THR A 55 -10.55 -9.74 -22.43
CA THR A 55 -11.95 -9.43 -22.77
C THR A 55 -12.29 -7.94 -22.76
N ASP A 56 -11.49 -7.11 -22.10
CA ASP A 56 -11.69 -5.65 -21.98
C ASP A 56 -11.11 -4.86 -23.18
N GLY A 57 -10.26 -5.48 -24.00
CA GLY A 57 -9.65 -4.87 -25.17
C GLY A 57 -8.38 -4.06 -24.89
N TRP A 58 -7.84 -4.11 -23.65
CA TRP A 58 -6.61 -3.43 -23.25
C TRP A 58 -5.37 -4.25 -23.62
N GLN A 59 -4.92 -4.10 -24.86
CA GLN A 59 -3.76 -4.84 -25.37
C GLN A 59 -2.47 -4.67 -24.57
N THR A 60 -2.32 -3.54 -23.89
CA THR A 60 -1.15 -3.27 -23.03
C THR A 60 -1.19 -4.08 -21.75
N GLU A 61 -2.36 -4.30 -21.18
CA GLU A 61 -2.57 -5.09 -19.98
C GLU A 61 -2.36 -6.59 -20.25
N ASP A 62 -2.98 -7.14 -21.31
CA ASP A 62 -2.72 -8.50 -21.78
C ASP A 62 -1.22 -8.74 -22.01
N PHE A 63 -0.52 -7.74 -22.57
CA PHE A 63 0.91 -7.88 -22.76
C PHE A 63 1.68 -7.83 -21.45
N ASP A 64 1.29 -6.97 -20.50
CA ASP A 64 1.91 -6.89 -19.17
C ASP A 64 1.80 -8.23 -18.44
N GLU A 65 0.62 -8.84 -18.41
CA GLU A 65 0.42 -10.15 -17.79
C GLU A 65 1.34 -11.20 -18.40
N ARG A 66 1.37 -11.30 -19.73
CA ARG A 66 2.21 -12.28 -20.44
C ARG A 66 3.70 -12.04 -20.23
N SER A 67 4.17 -10.80 -20.28
CA SER A 67 5.58 -10.45 -20.06
C SER A 67 5.97 -10.62 -18.59
N GLY A 68 5.09 -10.27 -17.66
CA GLY A 68 5.24 -10.49 -16.23
C GLY A 68 5.38 -11.97 -15.87
N ALA A 69 4.58 -12.85 -16.51
CA ALA A 69 4.72 -14.29 -16.37
C ALA A 69 6.10 -14.81 -16.84
N GLN A 70 6.67 -14.23 -17.91
CA GLN A 70 8.02 -14.57 -18.36
C GLN A 70 9.11 -14.04 -17.41
N LEU A 71 8.97 -12.83 -16.89
CA LEU A 71 9.88 -12.29 -15.87
C LEU A 71 9.83 -13.12 -14.57
N LYS A 72 8.66 -13.56 -14.13
CA LYS A 72 8.51 -14.45 -12.98
C LYS A 72 9.28 -15.76 -13.19
N LYS A 73 9.19 -16.35 -14.39
CA LYS A 73 9.99 -17.54 -14.75
C LYS A 73 11.49 -17.23 -14.80
N PHE A 74 11.87 -16.06 -15.32
CA PHE A 74 13.27 -15.65 -15.33
C PHE A 74 13.82 -15.54 -13.91
N GLY A 75 13.05 -14.97 -12.97
CA GLY A 75 13.40 -14.93 -11.54
C GLY A 75 13.61 -16.34 -10.95
N LYS A 76 12.74 -17.28 -11.25
CA LYS A 76 12.89 -18.67 -10.83
C LYS A 76 14.13 -19.33 -11.45
N TRP A 77 14.42 -19.06 -12.71
CA TRP A 77 15.65 -19.51 -13.34
C TRP A 77 16.90 -18.92 -12.67
N LEU A 78 16.89 -17.63 -12.30
CA LEU A 78 17.95 -17.01 -11.49
C LEU A 78 18.12 -17.75 -10.15
N GLY A 79 17.03 -18.16 -9.52
CA GLY A 79 17.00 -18.93 -8.27
C GLY A 79 17.48 -20.38 -8.37
N GLY A 80 17.85 -20.84 -9.59
CA GLY A 80 18.42 -22.17 -9.79
C GLY A 80 17.45 -23.25 -10.25
N GLU A 81 16.18 -22.92 -10.59
CA GLU A 81 15.25 -23.90 -11.18
C GLU A 81 15.75 -24.35 -12.57
N ASN A 82 16.33 -25.55 -12.64
CA ASN A 82 16.98 -26.06 -13.85
C ASN A 82 16.00 -26.57 -14.92
N GLU A 83 14.73 -26.76 -14.57
CA GLU A 83 13.68 -27.15 -15.52
C GLU A 83 13.30 -25.99 -16.47
N ILE A 84 13.64 -24.77 -16.11
CA ILE A 84 13.37 -23.59 -16.93
C ILE A 84 14.48 -23.40 -17.96
N ILE A 85 14.10 -23.41 -19.22
CA ILE A 85 15.03 -23.25 -20.35
C ILE A 85 15.17 -21.75 -20.68
N LEU A 86 16.38 -21.21 -20.53
CA LEU A 86 16.63 -19.78 -20.72
C LEU A 86 16.25 -19.29 -22.14
N SER A 87 16.45 -20.08 -23.19
CA SER A 87 16.07 -19.71 -24.57
C SER A 87 14.56 -19.58 -24.81
N ASP A 88 13.73 -20.05 -23.87
CA ASP A 88 12.28 -19.85 -23.93
C ASP A 88 11.87 -18.50 -23.34
N LEU A 89 12.78 -17.82 -22.62
CA LEU A 89 12.55 -16.55 -21.96
C LEU A 89 13.21 -15.37 -22.66
N ILE A 90 14.36 -15.61 -23.30
CA ILE A 90 15.18 -14.58 -23.95
C ILE A 90 15.61 -15.02 -25.36
N HIS A 91 15.94 -14.07 -26.21
CA HIS A 91 16.66 -14.33 -27.45
C HIS A 91 18.18 -14.37 -27.15
N PRO A 92 18.79 -15.56 -27.02
CA PRO A 92 20.10 -15.73 -26.41
C PRO A 92 21.23 -15.04 -27.17
N ASP A 93 21.10 -14.94 -28.48
CA ASP A 93 22.14 -14.43 -29.41
C ASP A 93 21.96 -12.94 -29.74
N HIS A 94 20.91 -12.28 -29.20
CA HIS A 94 20.74 -10.84 -29.37
C HIS A 94 21.75 -10.07 -28.52
N LEU A 95 22.30 -9.00 -29.11
CA LEU A 95 23.16 -8.08 -28.40
C LEU A 95 22.30 -7.13 -27.54
N SER A 96 22.68 -6.97 -26.31
CA SER A 96 21.98 -6.15 -25.33
C SER A 96 22.98 -5.49 -24.38
N GLN A 97 22.56 -4.45 -23.71
CA GLN A 97 23.25 -3.96 -22.53
C GLN A 97 23.18 -5.03 -21.42
N SER A 98 24.00 -4.89 -20.40
CA SER A 98 24.05 -5.85 -19.30
C SER A 98 22.83 -5.75 -18.38
N PHE A 99 22.36 -6.86 -17.84
CA PHE A 99 21.38 -6.88 -16.73
C PHE A 99 21.96 -6.36 -15.41
N SER A 100 23.27 -6.38 -15.29
CA SER A 100 24.03 -5.91 -14.14
C SER A 100 25.25 -5.15 -14.61
N LEU A 101 25.75 -4.27 -13.80
CA LEU A 101 26.85 -3.39 -14.16
C LEU A 101 28.16 -3.92 -13.61
N ASN A 102 29.14 -4.13 -14.49
CA ASN A 102 30.43 -4.68 -14.11
C ASN A 102 31.39 -3.66 -13.44
N HIS A 103 31.02 -2.40 -13.42
CA HIS A 103 31.86 -1.30 -12.91
C HIS A 103 31.18 -0.58 -11.75
N LEU A 104 30.93 -1.29 -10.67
CA LEU A 104 30.56 -0.69 -9.39
C LEU A 104 31.84 -0.12 -8.77
N SER A 105 32.16 1.11 -9.08
CA SER A 105 33.41 1.71 -8.61
C SER A 105 33.22 2.70 -7.47
N VAL A 106 32.00 3.03 -7.12
CA VAL A 106 31.73 3.98 -6.03
C VAL A 106 30.87 3.34 -4.96
N GLU A 107 31.46 3.16 -3.81
CA GLU A 107 30.76 2.97 -2.57
C GLU A 107 30.08 4.31 -2.22
N SER A 108 28.79 4.42 -2.49
CA SER A 108 28.02 5.65 -2.25
C SER A 108 27.63 5.82 -0.78
N TYR A 109 27.68 4.75 -0.02
CA TYR A 109 27.39 4.74 1.41
C TYR A 109 28.01 3.51 2.08
N GLN A 110 28.62 3.72 3.25
CA GLN A 110 29.08 2.64 4.14
C GLN A 110 28.82 3.04 5.58
N ASN A 111 28.16 2.16 6.32
CA ASN A 111 27.98 2.28 7.76
C ASN A 111 28.09 0.90 8.39
N GLY A 112 29.22 0.66 9.11
CA GLY A 112 29.47 -0.59 9.77
C GLY A 112 29.34 -1.80 8.84
N THR A 113 28.24 -2.54 8.96
CA THR A 113 27.96 -3.76 8.21
C THR A 113 27.21 -3.54 6.89
N LEU A 114 26.67 -2.33 6.66
CA LEU A 114 25.89 -2.00 5.45
C LEU A 114 26.74 -1.21 4.45
N SER A 115 26.75 -1.64 3.18
CA SER A 115 27.35 -0.90 2.08
C SER A 115 26.42 -0.81 0.89
N VAL A 116 26.41 0.36 0.23
CA VAL A 116 25.63 0.63 -0.97
C VAL A 116 26.56 1.04 -2.09
N ARG A 117 26.49 0.34 -3.22
CA ARG A 117 27.32 0.58 -4.40
C ARG A 117 26.47 0.97 -5.59
N ARG A 118 26.90 2.01 -6.28
CA ARG A 118 26.29 2.52 -7.50
C ARG A 118 27.36 2.67 -8.60
N PRO A 119 26.99 2.71 -9.87
CA PRO A 119 27.91 2.99 -10.97
C PRO A 119 28.49 4.40 -10.85
N SER A 120 29.76 4.58 -11.26
CA SER A 120 30.48 5.87 -11.15
C SER A 120 30.16 6.88 -12.25
N SER A 121 29.52 6.48 -13.32
CA SER A 121 29.16 7.34 -14.48
C SER A 121 28.07 6.70 -15.33
N GLU A 122 27.48 7.48 -16.25
CA GLU A 122 26.61 6.95 -17.30
C GLU A 122 27.30 5.79 -18.03
N ILE A 123 26.61 4.68 -18.07
CA ILE A 123 27.19 3.40 -18.44
C ILE A 123 27.24 3.30 -19.96
N ASN A 124 28.41 3.43 -20.53
CA ASN A 124 28.72 2.89 -21.83
C ASN A 124 29.11 1.41 -21.67
N ASP A 125 28.12 0.57 -21.39
CA ASP A 125 28.33 -0.85 -21.32
C ASP A 125 28.43 -1.42 -22.76
N GLU A 126 29.50 -2.17 -23.03
CA GLU A 126 29.64 -2.89 -24.28
C GLU A 126 28.44 -3.81 -24.49
N ASN A 127 27.81 -3.74 -25.67
CA ASN A 127 26.77 -4.67 -26.04
C ASN A 127 27.28 -6.12 -25.95
N ARG A 128 26.60 -6.94 -25.15
CA ARG A 128 26.93 -8.34 -24.96
C ARG A 128 25.75 -9.20 -25.37
N MET A 129 26.02 -10.48 -25.65
CA MET A 129 24.93 -11.42 -25.85
C MET A 129 24.06 -11.50 -24.59
N LEU A 130 22.76 -11.40 -24.76
CA LEU A 130 21.77 -11.42 -23.67
C LEU A 130 21.93 -12.65 -22.76
N LYS A 131 22.23 -13.81 -23.37
CA LYS A 131 22.58 -15.05 -22.65
C LYS A 131 23.75 -14.87 -21.69
N THR A 132 24.81 -14.19 -22.13
CA THR A 132 26.00 -13.98 -21.31
C THR A 132 25.68 -13.08 -20.12
N SER A 133 24.92 -12.02 -20.34
CA SER A 133 24.48 -11.10 -19.29
C SER A 133 23.58 -11.80 -18.27
N ALA A 134 22.66 -12.65 -18.72
CA ALA A 134 21.78 -13.44 -17.84
C ALA A 134 22.58 -14.41 -16.95
N HIS A 135 23.55 -15.14 -17.53
CA HIS A 135 24.40 -16.05 -16.75
C HIS A 135 25.28 -15.32 -15.73
N LYS A 136 25.80 -14.14 -16.07
CA LYS A 136 26.57 -13.32 -15.09
C LYS A 136 25.71 -12.87 -13.94
N LEU A 137 24.48 -12.45 -14.19
CA LEU A 137 23.54 -12.09 -13.14
C LEU A 137 23.23 -13.29 -12.23
N ARG A 138 23.01 -14.46 -12.82
CA ARG A 138 22.83 -15.71 -12.06
C ARG A 138 24.05 -16.09 -11.24
N GLU A 139 25.25 -15.91 -11.80
CA GLU A 139 26.53 -16.15 -11.11
C GLU A 139 26.69 -15.23 -9.88
N LEU A 140 26.36 -13.93 -10.03
CA LEU A 140 26.39 -12.96 -8.93
C LEU A 140 25.49 -13.37 -7.76
N LEU A 141 24.33 -13.95 -8.07
CA LEU A 141 23.36 -14.40 -7.07
C LEU A 141 23.63 -15.81 -6.54
N SER A 142 24.50 -16.61 -7.19
CA SER A 142 24.61 -18.05 -6.96
C SER A 142 25.00 -18.46 -5.54
N ASN A 143 25.70 -17.59 -4.81
CA ASN A 143 26.13 -17.84 -3.43
C ASN A 143 25.11 -17.38 -2.38
N HIS A 144 23.93 -16.90 -2.83
CA HIS A 144 22.89 -16.36 -1.96
C HIS A 144 21.61 -17.17 -2.13
N THR A 145 21.11 -17.79 -1.08
CA THR A 145 19.89 -18.63 -1.12
C THR A 145 19.00 -18.40 0.09
N PRO A 146 17.68 -18.40 -0.06
CA PRO A 146 16.93 -18.46 -1.33
C PRO A 146 16.99 -17.14 -2.11
N ILE A 147 16.98 -17.22 -3.43
CA ILE A 147 16.89 -16.02 -4.27
C ILE A 147 15.44 -15.55 -4.30
N ARG A 148 15.26 -14.27 -3.96
CA ARG A 148 13.99 -13.55 -4.10
C ARG A 148 14.07 -12.64 -5.31
N SER A 149 13.04 -12.63 -6.15
CA SER A 149 12.95 -11.76 -7.31
C SER A 149 11.58 -11.10 -7.36
N LYS A 150 11.58 -9.79 -7.57
CA LYS A 150 10.38 -8.99 -7.79
C LYS A 150 10.59 -8.15 -9.04
N PHE A 151 9.62 -8.24 -9.95
CA PHE A 151 9.57 -7.46 -11.17
C PHE A 151 8.25 -6.71 -11.17
N LYS A 152 8.28 -5.40 -11.38
CA LYS A 152 7.08 -4.57 -11.46
C LYS A 152 7.16 -3.74 -12.74
N THR A 153 6.36 -4.09 -13.72
CA THR A 153 6.20 -3.25 -14.92
C THR A 153 5.50 -1.96 -14.52
N ILE A 154 6.07 -0.85 -14.93
CA ILE A 154 5.53 0.49 -14.63
C ILE A 154 5.06 1.22 -15.89
N ARG A 155 5.52 0.76 -17.08
CA ARG A 155 5.09 1.32 -18.37
C ARG A 155 5.17 0.26 -19.45
N VAL A 156 4.19 0.27 -20.36
CA VAL A 156 4.12 -0.57 -21.55
C VAL A 156 3.95 0.33 -22.77
N PHE A 157 4.84 0.19 -23.77
CA PHE A 157 4.80 0.96 -25.01
C PHE A 157 4.75 0.00 -26.20
N PRO A 158 3.61 -0.14 -26.89
CA PRO A 158 3.55 -0.85 -28.14
C PRO A 158 4.44 -0.18 -29.20
N GLU A 159 5.23 -0.98 -29.95
CA GLU A 159 6.08 -0.55 -31.02
C GLU A 159 5.73 -1.32 -32.32
N ASN A 160 6.19 -0.83 -33.50
CA ASN A 160 5.86 -1.47 -34.76
C ASN A 160 6.35 -2.92 -34.89
N SER A 161 7.39 -3.31 -34.18
CA SER A 161 8.03 -4.63 -34.28
C SER A 161 8.16 -5.37 -32.94
N GLY A 162 7.45 -4.94 -31.91
CA GLY A 162 7.55 -5.50 -30.59
C GLY A 162 6.86 -4.64 -29.55
N VAL A 163 7.19 -4.86 -28.28
CA VAL A 163 6.71 -4.05 -27.17
C VAL A 163 7.90 -3.67 -26.31
N LYS A 164 7.93 -2.42 -25.88
CA LYS A 164 8.88 -1.92 -24.90
C LYS A 164 8.20 -1.81 -23.53
N THR A 165 8.82 -2.34 -22.48
CA THR A 165 8.36 -2.18 -21.11
C THR A 165 9.46 -1.54 -20.25
N VAL A 166 9.04 -0.77 -19.25
CA VAL A 166 9.92 -0.30 -18.18
C VAL A 166 9.55 -1.06 -16.91
N VAL A 167 10.54 -1.71 -16.29
CA VAL A 167 10.34 -2.66 -15.19
C VAL A 167 11.23 -2.28 -14.01
N TYR A 168 10.65 -2.07 -12.84
CA TYR A 168 11.42 -2.04 -11.60
C TYR A 168 11.78 -3.45 -11.19
N VAL A 169 13.06 -3.64 -10.90
CA VAL A 169 13.65 -4.94 -10.59
C VAL A 169 14.25 -4.92 -9.20
N GLN A 170 13.88 -5.88 -8.40
CA GLN A 170 14.49 -6.14 -7.12
C GLN A 170 14.87 -7.62 -7.04
N LEU A 171 16.16 -7.88 -6.88
CA LEU A 171 16.71 -9.22 -6.72
C LEU A 171 17.48 -9.29 -5.42
N GLY A 172 17.44 -10.42 -4.73
CA GLY A 172 18.23 -10.55 -3.51
C GLY A 172 18.25 -11.95 -2.97
N GLY A 173 19.14 -12.17 -2.03
CA GLY A 173 19.30 -13.40 -1.30
C GLY A 173 20.29 -13.21 -0.17
N ARG A 174 20.52 -14.26 0.58
CA ARG A 174 21.51 -14.24 1.68
C ARG A 174 22.31 -15.55 1.72
N ASN A 175 23.46 -15.47 2.34
CA ASN A 175 24.23 -16.63 2.80
C ASN A 175 24.58 -16.42 4.29
N ASP A 176 25.45 -17.24 4.83
CA ASP A 176 25.81 -17.18 6.26
C ASP A 176 26.59 -15.91 6.64
N SER A 177 27.18 -15.20 5.67
CA SER A 177 28.04 -14.05 5.91
C SER A 177 27.49 -12.72 5.38
N GLU A 178 26.60 -12.73 4.41
CA GLU A 178 26.04 -11.50 3.85
C GLU A 178 24.62 -11.68 3.28
N ALA A 179 23.86 -10.59 3.30
CA ALA A 179 22.66 -10.41 2.48
C ALA A 179 22.97 -9.46 1.33
N LEU A 180 22.53 -9.81 0.12
CA LEU A 180 22.66 -9.04 -1.10
C LEU A 180 21.27 -8.63 -1.60
N GLN A 181 21.10 -7.35 -1.95
CA GLN A 181 19.96 -6.84 -2.68
C GLN A 181 20.44 -6.01 -3.88
N ILE A 182 19.83 -6.23 -5.02
CA ILE A 182 20.04 -5.47 -6.25
C ILE A 182 18.73 -4.79 -6.60
N ASN A 183 18.77 -3.47 -6.76
CA ASN A 183 17.68 -2.66 -7.27
C ASN A 183 18.08 -2.10 -8.63
N ALA A 184 17.16 -2.08 -9.58
CA ALA A 184 17.44 -1.55 -10.92
C ALA A 184 16.14 -1.18 -11.64
N THR A 185 16.26 -0.33 -12.66
CA THR A 185 15.23 -0.09 -13.65
C THR A 185 15.67 -0.73 -14.96
N TRP A 186 14.86 -1.66 -15.49
CA TRP A 186 15.11 -2.28 -16.79
C TRP A 186 14.19 -1.71 -17.85
N THR A 187 14.74 -1.28 -18.97
CA THR A 187 14.00 -1.07 -20.21
C THR A 187 14.14 -2.31 -21.06
N CYS A 188 13.04 -3.04 -21.22
CA CYS A 188 12.98 -4.32 -21.90
C CYS A 188 12.31 -4.17 -23.28
N HIS A 189 12.85 -4.78 -24.33
CA HIS A 189 12.18 -4.93 -25.62
C HIS A 189 11.83 -6.41 -25.82
N TRP A 190 10.63 -6.67 -26.28
CA TRP A 190 10.04 -8.00 -26.38
C TRP A 190 9.58 -8.31 -27.79
N ASP A 191 9.54 -9.58 -28.18
CA ASP A 191 8.79 -10.05 -29.34
C ASP A 191 7.27 -10.09 -29.08
N LEU A 192 6.47 -10.24 -30.15
CA LEU A 192 5.00 -10.26 -30.09
C LEU A 192 4.41 -11.67 -29.92
N GLY A 193 5.20 -12.66 -29.48
CA GLY A 193 4.74 -14.02 -29.30
C GLY A 193 3.71 -14.18 -28.17
N GLN A 194 2.93 -15.26 -28.20
CA GLN A 194 2.04 -15.64 -27.09
C GLN A 194 2.81 -15.86 -25.77
N LYS A 195 4.07 -16.24 -25.85
CA LYS A 195 5.03 -16.27 -24.76
C LYS A 195 6.16 -15.33 -25.15
N PRO A 196 6.02 -14.02 -24.87
CA PRO A 196 6.99 -13.05 -25.33
C PRO A 196 8.38 -13.35 -24.76
N ARG A 197 9.40 -13.17 -25.60
CA ARG A 197 10.80 -13.34 -25.18
C ARG A 197 11.50 -12.00 -25.20
N LEU A 198 12.42 -11.81 -24.26
CA LEU A 198 13.27 -10.64 -24.20
C LEU A 198 14.22 -10.58 -25.41
N ASN A 199 14.16 -9.50 -26.18
CA ASN A 199 15.07 -9.19 -27.26
C ASN A 199 16.30 -8.43 -26.76
N THR A 200 16.06 -7.37 -26.00
CA THR A 200 17.12 -6.55 -25.42
C THR A 200 16.71 -6.04 -24.05
N VAL A 201 17.69 -5.74 -23.22
CA VAL A 201 17.51 -5.08 -21.91
C VAL A 201 18.55 -3.96 -21.80
N SER A 202 18.13 -2.79 -21.36
CA SER A 202 19.03 -1.77 -20.83
C SER A 202 18.73 -1.58 -19.34
N CYS A 203 19.78 -1.32 -18.56
CA CYS A 203 19.70 -1.21 -17.11
C CYS A 203 20.10 0.21 -16.68
N THR A 204 19.22 0.86 -15.93
CA THR A 204 19.49 2.17 -15.30
C THR A 204 19.21 2.05 -13.79
N ASP A 205 19.55 3.09 -13.05
CA ASP A 205 19.30 3.20 -11.60
C ASP A 205 19.78 1.96 -10.81
N TYR A 206 20.87 1.35 -11.27
CA TYR A 206 21.41 0.16 -10.64
C TYR A 206 22.04 0.47 -9.29
N GLU A 207 21.63 -0.28 -8.30
CA GLU A 207 22.13 -0.20 -6.95
C GLU A 207 22.33 -1.59 -6.39
N GLU A 208 23.46 -1.81 -5.76
CA GLU A 208 23.82 -3.03 -5.05
C GLU A 208 23.98 -2.73 -3.56
N VAL A 209 23.08 -3.29 -2.75
CA VAL A 209 23.12 -3.18 -1.29
C VAL A 209 23.64 -4.48 -0.70
N ARG A 210 24.68 -4.39 0.09
CA ARG A 210 25.26 -5.53 0.82
C ARG A 210 25.22 -5.27 2.31
N HIS A 211 24.73 -6.23 3.04
CA HIS A 211 24.75 -6.23 4.50
C HIS A 211 25.54 -7.42 4.99
N GLN A 212 26.67 -7.16 5.64
CA GLN A 212 27.46 -8.20 6.30
C GLN A 212 26.72 -8.68 7.54
N LEU A 213 26.49 -9.98 7.61
CA LEU A 213 25.79 -10.62 8.71
C LEU A 213 26.82 -11.08 9.77
N ASP A 214 26.62 -10.65 10.99
CA ASP A 214 27.38 -11.15 12.13
C ASP A 214 26.49 -12.14 12.90
N GLY A 215 26.53 -13.41 12.46
CA GLY A 215 25.65 -14.46 12.96
C GLY A 215 24.18 -14.26 12.51
N ASP A 216 23.24 -14.41 13.43
CA ASP A 216 21.81 -14.25 13.17
C ASP A 216 21.31 -12.80 13.29
N GLN A 217 22.21 -11.82 13.35
CA GLN A 217 21.83 -10.43 13.46
C GLN A 217 21.09 -9.93 12.22
N THR A 218 19.97 -9.25 12.43
CA THR A 218 19.19 -8.55 11.42
C THR A 218 19.30 -7.04 11.63
N ILE A 219 19.04 -6.24 10.57
CA ILE A 219 19.01 -4.76 10.69
C ILE A 219 17.89 -4.34 11.64
N TYR A 220 16.79 -5.08 11.64
CA TYR A 220 15.64 -4.87 12.51
C TYR A 220 15.42 -6.11 13.37
N SER A 221 15.10 -5.89 14.62
CA SER A 221 14.68 -6.93 15.56
C SER A 221 13.21 -6.76 15.90
N ASP A 222 12.49 -7.86 16.06
CA ASP A 222 11.15 -7.82 16.63
C ASP A 222 11.28 -7.52 18.14
N CYS A 223 10.87 -6.32 18.53
CA CYS A 223 10.89 -5.84 19.90
C CYS A 223 9.51 -5.85 20.56
N THR A 224 8.50 -6.43 19.90
CA THR A 224 7.10 -6.36 20.34
C THR A 224 6.92 -6.83 21.78
N GLU A 225 7.45 -8.01 22.13
CA GLU A 225 7.35 -8.53 23.50
C GLU A 225 8.05 -7.63 24.53
N SER A 226 9.18 -7.01 24.18
CA SER A 226 9.90 -6.13 25.11
C SER A 226 9.20 -4.79 25.29
N ILE A 227 8.58 -4.26 24.25
CA ILE A 227 7.82 -3.01 24.30
C ILE A 227 6.60 -3.15 25.20
N PHE A 228 5.91 -4.30 25.14
CA PHE A 228 4.71 -4.60 25.91
C PHE A 228 4.96 -5.43 27.18
N ALA A 229 6.21 -5.57 27.64
CA ALA A 229 6.59 -6.49 28.71
C ALA A 229 5.74 -6.40 29.99
N ASP A 230 5.35 -5.16 30.35
CA ASP A 230 4.57 -4.87 31.56
C ASP A 230 3.07 -4.74 31.32
N GLN A 231 2.61 -4.97 30.08
CA GLN A 231 1.22 -4.76 29.68
C GLN A 231 0.48 -6.07 29.41
N ALA A 232 -0.57 -6.32 30.18
CA ALA A 232 -1.52 -7.39 29.88
C ALA A 232 -2.29 -7.18 28.57
N LEU A 233 -2.19 -6.00 27.96
CA LEU A 233 -2.86 -5.58 26.74
C LEU A 233 -2.41 -6.43 25.53
N PHE A 234 -1.10 -6.62 25.34
CA PHE A 234 -0.58 -7.36 24.20
C PHE A 234 -1.16 -8.78 24.10
N PRO A 235 -1.06 -9.64 25.14
CA PRO A 235 -1.63 -10.98 25.08
C PRO A 235 -3.16 -11.02 25.10
N ARG A 236 -3.83 -9.94 25.51
CA ARG A 236 -5.30 -9.90 25.58
C ARG A 236 -5.95 -9.37 24.31
N GLN A 237 -5.34 -8.41 23.65
CA GLN A 237 -5.94 -7.72 22.52
C GLN A 237 -5.05 -7.74 21.27
N LEU A 238 -3.84 -7.24 21.33
CA LEU A 238 -3.00 -6.95 20.16
C LEU A 238 -2.42 -8.21 19.48
N ILE A 239 -2.16 -9.29 20.23
CA ILE A 239 -1.64 -10.53 19.64
C ILE A 239 -2.66 -11.24 18.75
N HIS A 240 -3.94 -10.91 18.92
CA HIS A 240 -5.03 -11.61 18.25
C HIS A 240 -5.36 -10.95 16.92
N GLY A 241 -5.26 -11.72 15.84
CA GLY A 241 -5.70 -11.28 14.52
C GLY A 241 -7.23 -11.28 14.36
N ILE A 242 -7.63 -10.81 13.18
CA ILE A 242 -9.03 -10.65 12.78
C ILE A 242 -9.86 -11.93 12.98
N ASP A 243 -9.32 -13.10 12.65
CA ASP A 243 -10.02 -14.40 12.77
C ASP A 243 -10.43 -14.72 14.20
N HIS A 244 -9.56 -14.35 15.16
CA HIS A 244 -9.82 -14.56 16.58
C HIS A 244 -11.03 -13.74 17.03
N TRP A 245 -11.12 -12.49 16.60
CA TRP A 245 -12.19 -11.58 16.98
C TRP A 245 -13.47 -11.89 16.23
N THR A 246 -13.41 -12.18 14.93
CA THR A 246 -14.58 -12.57 14.12
C THR A 246 -15.28 -13.82 14.69
N ALA A 247 -14.52 -14.77 15.23
CA ALA A 247 -15.09 -15.95 15.87
C ALA A 247 -15.79 -15.68 17.22
N ARG A 248 -15.60 -14.49 17.81
CA ARG A 248 -16.12 -14.11 19.14
C ARG A 248 -17.19 -13.04 19.10
N PHE A 249 -17.22 -12.25 18.05
CA PHE A 249 -18.26 -11.25 17.85
C PHE A 249 -19.34 -11.77 16.90
N ASP A 250 -20.58 -11.35 17.14
CA ASP A 250 -21.65 -11.57 16.17
C ASP A 250 -21.29 -10.88 14.84
N GLY A 251 -21.26 -11.66 13.77
CA GLY A 251 -20.88 -11.16 12.43
C GLY A 251 -21.79 -10.05 11.88
N SER A 252 -22.97 -9.84 12.49
CA SER A 252 -23.84 -8.70 12.20
C SER A 252 -23.32 -7.38 12.79
N ILE A 253 -22.46 -7.45 13.81
CA ILE A 253 -21.96 -6.28 14.56
C ILE A 253 -20.52 -5.94 14.15
N ALA A 254 -19.69 -6.95 13.88
CA ALA A 254 -18.29 -6.78 13.59
C ALA A 254 -17.98 -7.21 12.15
N ARG A 255 -17.78 -6.24 11.27
CA ARG A 255 -17.04 -6.45 10.02
C ARG A 255 -15.61 -5.99 10.25
N PRO A 256 -14.71 -6.91 10.63
CA PRO A 256 -13.34 -6.56 10.97
C PRO A 256 -12.46 -6.30 9.75
N ALA A 257 -13.00 -6.41 8.54
CA ALA A 257 -12.25 -6.11 7.33
C ALA A 257 -12.09 -4.59 7.17
N ALA A 258 -10.85 -4.12 7.16
CA ALA A 258 -10.41 -2.75 6.96
C ALA A 258 -10.92 -1.75 8.02
N GLY A 259 -10.06 -1.24 8.86
CA GLY A 259 -10.42 -0.24 9.86
C GLY A 259 -9.51 -0.26 11.08
N HIS A 260 -8.21 -0.40 10.85
CA HIS A 260 -7.21 -0.27 11.91
C HIS A 260 -6.33 0.92 11.57
N GLY A 261 -6.88 2.12 11.69
CA GLY A 261 -6.13 3.36 11.58
C GLY A 261 -5.13 3.51 12.72
N MET A 262 -4.08 4.25 12.46
CA MET A 262 -3.05 4.56 13.45
C MET A 262 -2.62 6.00 13.27
N ALA A 263 -2.49 6.73 14.37
CA ALA A 263 -1.92 8.07 14.40
C ALA A 263 -0.72 8.10 15.36
N ILE A 264 0.28 8.90 15.03
CA ILE A 264 1.53 8.99 15.79
C ILE A 264 1.84 10.46 16.03
N ALA A 265 2.00 10.84 17.30
CA ALA A 265 2.48 12.16 17.73
C ALA A 265 2.99 12.07 19.17
N ASP A 266 3.74 13.07 19.60
CA ASP A 266 4.07 13.30 21.01
C ASP A 266 2.88 14.04 21.67
N VAL A 267 1.95 13.29 22.27
CA VAL A 267 0.71 13.89 22.82
C VAL A 267 0.87 14.48 24.22
N ASN A 268 1.98 14.20 24.89
CA ASN A 268 2.21 14.65 26.27
C ASN A 268 3.41 15.61 26.40
N GLY A 269 4.07 15.96 25.28
CA GLY A 269 5.19 16.90 25.24
C GLY A 269 6.49 16.38 25.86
N ASP A 270 6.68 15.05 25.95
CA ASP A 270 7.85 14.45 26.60
C ASP A 270 9.03 14.18 25.63
N GLY A 271 8.82 14.40 24.33
CA GLY A 271 9.81 14.25 23.26
C GLY A 271 9.85 12.84 22.67
N PHE A 272 8.97 11.93 23.07
CA PHE A 272 8.79 10.62 22.45
C PHE A 272 7.46 10.57 21.70
N ASN A 273 7.45 9.85 20.57
CA ASN A 273 6.23 9.66 19.83
C ASN A 273 5.34 8.60 20.48
N ASP A 274 4.08 8.95 20.68
CA ASP A 274 3.02 8.08 21.16
C ASP A 274 2.19 7.55 19.99
N VAL A 275 1.40 6.51 20.23
CA VAL A 275 0.63 5.85 19.17
C VAL A 275 -0.84 5.72 19.58
N TYR A 276 -1.73 6.32 18.80
CA TYR A 276 -3.17 6.05 18.89
C TYR A 276 -3.55 4.93 17.91
N LEU A 277 -4.16 3.87 18.41
CA LEU A 277 -4.63 2.73 17.61
C LEU A 277 -6.15 2.70 17.56
N CYS A 278 -6.68 2.72 16.34
CA CYS A 278 -8.10 2.53 16.06
C CYS A 278 -8.44 1.05 16.08
N GLU A 279 -9.48 0.68 16.80
CA GLU A 279 -9.90 -0.71 16.95
C GLU A 279 -11.28 -0.96 16.33
N PRO A 280 -11.58 -2.20 15.92
CA PRO A 280 -12.90 -2.56 15.41
C PRO A 280 -13.98 -2.46 16.50
N PRO A 281 -15.28 -2.40 16.11
CA PRO A 281 -16.36 -2.30 17.06
C PRO A 281 -16.30 -3.41 18.13
N GLY A 282 -16.44 -3.03 19.39
CA GLY A 282 -16.42 -3.93 20.54
C GLY A 282 -15.07 -4.04 21.24
N LEU A 283 -13.98 -3.56 20.63
CA LEU A 283 -12.69 -3.41 21.28
C LEU A 283 -12.45 -1.92 21.59
N PRO A 284 -11.81 -1.59 22.73
CA PRO A 284 -11.44 -0.20 23.03
C PRO A 284 -10.30 0.26 22.13
N ASN A 285 -10.38 1.49 21.65
CA ASN A 285 -9.22 2.16 21.07
C ASN A 285 -8.12 2.32 22.11
N LEU A 286 -6.88 2.39 21.67
CA LEU A 286 -5.71 2.45 22.55
C LEU A 286 -4.93 3.72 22.33
N LEU A 287 -4.40 4.29 23.41
CA LEU A 287 -3.41 5.36 23.39
C LEU A 287 -2.15 4.87 24.09
N LEU A 288 -1.17 4.49 23.31
CA LEU A 288 0.08 3.89 23.78
C LEU A 288 1.11 5.01 23.98
N ILE A 289 1.33 5.40 25.21
CA ILE A 289 2.35 6.39 25.58
C ILE A 289 3.70 5.70 25.70
N GLN A 290 4.68 6.19 24.94
CA GLN A 290 6.05 5.69 24.97
C GLN A 290 6.79 6.22 26.20
N ARG A 291 7.57 5.35 26.84
CA ARG A 291 8.42 5.70 28.01
C ARG A 291 9.88 5.80 27.60
N PRO A 292 10.73 6.51 28.38
CA PRO A 292 12.16 6.63 28.10
C PRO A 292 12.92 5.30 28.03
N ASP A 293 12.41 4.23 28.63
CA ASP A 293 13.00 2.89 28.57
C ASP A 293 12.60 2.09 27.32
N GLY A 294 11.79 2.70 26.41
CA GLY A 294 11.30 2.11 25.19
C GLY A 294 10.06 1.23 25.36
N THR A 295 9.51 1.11 26.57
CA THR A 295 8.22 0.44 26.80
C THR A 295 7.05 1.39 26.55
N VAL A 296 5.84 0.84 26.41
CA VAL A 296 4.60 1.63 26.26
C VAL A 296 3.61 1.35 27.39
N VAL A 297 2.72 2.28 27.62
CA VAL A 297 1.56 2.13 28.50
C VAL A 297 0.31 2.64 27.82
N ASP A 298 -0.77 1.87 27.90
CA ASP A 298 -2.08 2.32 27.43
C ASP A 298 -2.72 3.27 28.44
N THR A 299 -3.03 4.47 27.99
CA THR A 299 -3.67 5.53 28.79
C THR A 299 -5.01 5.98 28.18
N ALA A 300 -5.54 5.28 27.18
CA ALA A 300 -6.73 5.69 26.46
C ALA A 300 -7.95 5.95 27.37
N LEU A 301 -8.12 5.16 28.43
CA LEU A 301 -9.21 5.34 29.40
C LEU A 301 -9.05 6.65 30.18
N GLU A 302 -7.86 6.93 30.69
CA GLU A 302 -7.54 8.13 31.45
C GLU A 302 -7.55 9.38 30.57
N ALA A 303 -7.20 9.19 29.30
CA ALA A 303 -7.20 10.23 28.27
C ALA A 303 -8.62 10.53 27.73
N GLY A 304 -9.60 9.67 27.98
CA GLY A 304 -10.98 9.85 27.51
C GLY A 304 -11.22 9.44 26.05
N VAL A 305 -10.34 8.62 25.48
CA VAL A 305 -10.36 8.26 24.03
C VAL A 305 -10.48 6.76 23.78
N ASN A 306 -10.80 5.96 24.79
CA ASN A 306 -10.95 4.50 24.71
C ASN A 306 -12.31 4.05 24.19
N TRP A 307 -12.78 4.62 23.10
CA TRP A 307 -14.09 4.29 22.54
C TRP A 307 -14.17 2.84 22.08
N HIS A 308 -15.37 2.26 22.20
CA HIS A 308 -15.68 0.90 21.75
C HIS A 308 -16.43 0.88 20.41
N GLU A 309 -16.76 2.03 19.88
CA GLU A 309 -17.28 2.20 18.55
C GLU A 309 -16.17 2.01 17.53
N GLY A 310 -16.45 1.30 16.46
CA GLY A 310 -15.45 1.01 15.43
C GLY A 310 -14.86 2.29 14.83
N THR A 311 -13.60 2.53 15.14
CA THR A 311 -12.85 3.66 14.64
C THR A 311 -12.00 3.22 13.45
N ARG A 312 -12.12 3.88 12.32
CA ARG A 312 -11.44 3.47 11.07
C ARG A 312 -10.14 4.19 10.82
N ALA A 313 -10.11 5.48 11.12
CA ALA A 313 -8.95 6.32 10.92
C ALA A 313 -8.87 7.36 12.01
N ALA A 314 -7.67 7.82 12.28
CA ALA A 314 -7.40 8.96 13.15
C ALA A 314 -6.19 9.74 12.66
N VAL A 315 -6.14 11.02 12.99
CA VAL A 315 -4.96 11.86 12.88
C VAL A 315 -4.72 12.58 14.20
N LEU A 316 -3.46 12.86 14.48
CA LEU A 316 -3.00 13.67 15.62
C LEU A 316 -2.25 14.87 15.06
N ASN A 317 -2.89 16.01 15.04
CA ASN A 317 -2.37 17.27 14.51
C ASN A 317 -2.82 18.44 15.35
N ASP A 318 -2.02 19.50 15.42
CA ASP A 318 -2.34 20.75 16.06
C ASP A 318 -3.38 21.52 15.22
N LEU A 319 -4.65 21.53 15.65
CA LEU A 319 -5.77 22.10 14.90
C LEU A 319 -6.15 23.52 15.34
N ASP A 320 -5.70 23.94 16.51
CA ASP A 320 -5.98 25.27 17.05
C ASP A 320 -4.72 26.13 17.23
N ASN A 321 -3.58 25.63 16.73
CA ASN A 321 -2.27 26.30 16.73
C ASN A 321 -1.73 26.62 18.15
N ASP A 322 -2.05 25.78 19.14
CA ASP A 322 -1.53 25.92 20.51
C ASP A 322 -0.21 25.14 20.75
N GLY A 323 0.19 24.30 19.80
CA GLY A 323 1.41 23.50 19.77
C GLY A 323 1.24 22.06 20.24
N ASP A 324 0.05 21.65 20.65
CA ASP A 324 -0.26 20.32 21.12
C ASP A 324 -1.06 19.52 20.06
N PRO A 325 -0.75 18.25 19.79
CA PRO A 325 -1.46 17.49 18.76
C PRO A 325 -2.85 17.03 19.24
N ASP A 326 -3.89 17.52 18.58
CA ASP A 326 -5.28 17.17 18.79
C ASP A 326 -5.68 15.89 18.09
N LEU A 327 -6.73 15.22 18.56
CA LEU A 327 -7.22 13.98 17.99
C LEU A 327 -8.44 14.21 17.13
N VAL A 328 -8.37 13.83 15.85
CA VAL A 328 -9.52 13.64 15.00
C VAL A 328 -9.69 12.16 14.68
N ALA A 329 -10.89 11.63 14.89
CA ALA A 329 -11.20 10.22 14.67
C ALA A 329 -12.44 10.04 13.82
N VAL A 330 -12.39 9.06 12.90
CA VAL A 330 -13.48 8.69 12.01
C VAL A 330 -14.16 7.43 12.53
N MET A 331 -15.42 7.55 12.90
CA MET A 331 -16.26 6.46 13.42
C MET A 331 -17.53 6.29 12.58
N GLY A 332 -17.48 5.37 11.62
CA GLY A 332 -18.58 5.12 10.71
C GLY A 332 -18.88 6.34 9.81
N HIS A 333 -19.95 7.07 10.11
CA HIS A 333 -20.35 8.30 9.43
C HIS A 333 -20.10 9.57 10.26
N LYS A 334 -19.31 9.45 11.32
CA LYS A 334 -19.04 10.55 12.25
C LYS A 334 -17.56 10.89 12.28
N VAL A 335 -17.27 12.18 12.39
CA VAL A 335 -15.94 12.70 12.67
C VAL A 335 -15.98 13.32 14.06
N ILE A 336 -15.11 12.88 14.94
CA ILE A 336 -14.99 13.39 16.30
C ILE A 336 -13.70 14.17 16.41
N VAL A 337 -13.80 15.39 16.91
CA VAL A 337 -12.65 16.26 17.18
C VAL A 337 -12.50 16.43 18.66
N GLN A 338 -11.30 16.20 19.16
CA GLN A 338 -10.96 16.38 20.56
C GLN A 338 -9.67 17.19 20.69
N GLU A 339 -9.71 18.23 21.49
CA GLU A 339 -8.55 19.04 21.88
C GLU A 339 -7.71 18.29 22.91
N ASN A 340 -6.40 18.30 22.72
CA ASN A 340 -5.43 17.87 23.70
C ASN A 340 -5.17 19.03 24.70
N ASP A 341 -5.03 18.73 25.97
CA ASP A 341 -4.67 19.73 26.99
C ASP A 341 -3.13 19.87 27.19
N GLY A 342 -2.34 19.33 26.25
CA GLY A 342 -0.87 19.30 26.32
C GLY A 342 -0.31 18.24 27.27
N THR A 343 -1.14 17.43 27.89
CA THR A 343 -0.74 16.36 28.80
C THR A 343 -1.15 14.96 28.34
N GLY A 344 -1.67 14.85 27.09
CA GLY A 344 -2.23 13.62 26.56
C GLY A 344 -3.64 13.30 27.06
N LYS A 345 -4.38 14.29 27.55
CA LYS A 345 -5.79 14.21 27.90
C LYS A 345 -6.62 14.98 26.91
N PHE A 346 -7.66 14.36 26.42
CA PHE A 346 -8.47 14.90 25.34
C PHE A 346 -9.83 15.36 25.81
N ILE A 347 -10.23 16.54 25.34
CA ILE A 347 -11.48 17.21 25.64
C ILE A 347 -12.34 17.25 24.39
N PHE A 348 -13.53 16.69 24.46
CA PHE A 348 -14.47 16.70 23.33
C PHE A 348 -14.80 18.15 22.90
N ARG A 349 -14.68 18.44 21.60
CA ARG A 349 -14.98 19.73 20.98
C ARG A 349 -16.10 19.65 19.98
N THR A 350 -15.97 18.82 18.96
CA THR A 350 -16.91 18.82 17.83
C THR A 350 -17.25 17.39 17.39
N LEU A 351 -18.51 17.23 17.01
CA LEU A 351 -19.03 16.05 16.32
C LEU A 351 -19.61 16.49 14.99
N ILE A 352 -19.05 15.98 13.90
CA ILE A 352 -19.55 16.22 12.55
C ILE A 352 -20.24 14.95 12.08
N ASP A 353 -21.48 15.08 11.60
CA ASP A 353 -22.29 13.97 11.12
C ASP A 353 -22.30 13.99 9.59
N ALA A 354 -21.68 13.01 8.97
CA ALA A 354 -21.62 12.87 7.53
C ALA A 354 -22.71 11.91 7.02
N ALA A 355 -23.19 12.12 5.81
CA ALA A 355 -24.23 11.28 5.20
C ALA A 355 -23.70 9.90 4.77
N SER A 356 -22.40 9.64 4.86
CA SER A 356 -21.73 8.49 4.25
C SER A 356 -20.77 7.78 5.21
N SER A 357 -20.43 6.54 4.89
CA SER A 357 -19.38 5.80 5.60
C SER A 357 -18.01 6.32 5.20
N LEU A 358 -17.35 6.96 6.12
CA LEU A 358 -16.03 7.56 5.98
C LEU A 358 -14.94 6.49 6.19
N PHE A 359 -13.76 6.68 5.55
CA PHE A 359 -12.73 5.65 5.51
C PHE A 359 -11.37 6.14 5.99
N THR A 360 -10.79 7.16 5.36
CA THR A 360 -9.50 7.75 5.74
C THR A 360 -9.62 9.25 5.89
N ILE A 361 -8.67 9.85 6.59
CA ILE A 361 -8.63 11.28 6.89
C ILE A 361 -7.20 11.81 6.71
N ASN A 362 -7.09 13.03 6.18
CA ASN A 362 -5.87 13.83 6.16
C ASN A 362 -6.15 15.20 6.78
N ALA A 363 -5.15 15.76 7.46
CA ALA A 363 -5.12 17.16 7.83
C ALA A 363 -4.21 17.92 6.87
N VAL A 364 -4.65 19.08 6.38
CA VAL A 364 -3.98 19.88 5.35
C VAL A 364 -4.43 21.33 5.44
N ASP A 365 -3.54 22.27 5.30
CA ASP A 365 -3.86 23.68 5.08
C ASP A 365 -4.06 23.89 3.56
N TYR A 366 -5.32 23.73 3.09
CA TYR A 366 -5.60 23.73 1.64
C TYR A 366 -5.76 25.13 1.06
N ASP A 367 -6.12 26.13 1.89
CA ASP A 367 -6.37 27.50 1.43
C ASP A 367 -5.30 28.51 1.89
N GLY A 368 -4.29 28.04 2.60
CA GLY A 368 -3.10 28.83 2.96
C GLY A 368 -3.33 29.83 4.08
N ASP A 369 -4.31 29.57 4.95
CA ASP A 369 -4.64 30.44 6.08
C ASP A 369 -3.91 30.08 7.37
N ALA A 370 -3.11 29.00 7.36
CA ALA A 370 -2.32 28.42 8.43
C ALA A 370 -3.11 27.62 9.47
N ASP A 371 -4.40 27.39 9.26
CA ASP A 371 -5.19 26.44 10.03
C ASP A 371 -5.25 25.09 9.27
N LEU A 372 -5.19 23.97 10.01
CA LEU A 372 -5.30 22.66 9.36
C LEU A 372 -6.74 22.28 9.15
N ASP A 373 -7.08 22.01 7.89
CA ASP A 373 -8.36 21.53 7.41
C ASP A 373 -8.40 20.01 7.32
N LEU A 374 -9.57 19.42 7.11
CA LEU A 374 -9.74 17.98 7.09
C LEU A 374 -10.30 17.49 5.75
N PHE A 375 -9.54 16.68 5.02
CA PHE A 375 -10.06 15.94 3.86
C PHE A 375 -10.32 14.49 4.25
N ILE A 376 -11.54 14.01 3.96
CA ILE A 376 -12.01 12.69 4.40
C ILE A 376 -12.54 11.91 3.22
N CYS A 377 -11.98 10.72 2.98
CA CYS A 377 -12.43 9.82 1.93
C CYS A 377 -13.73 9.11 2.33
N GLY A 378 -14.72 9.16 1.44
CA GLY A 378 -15.95 8.41 1.52
C GLY A 378 -15.87 7.11 0.73
N TYR A 379 -16.32 5.98 1.30
CA TYR A 379 -16.24 4.69 0.64
C TYR A 379 -17.59 4.13 0.24
N THR A 380 -18.52 3.95 1.21
CA THR A 380 -19.86 3.45 0.93
C THR A 380 -20.93 4.33 1.54
N LEU A 381 -22.10 4.42 0.91
CA LEU A 381 -23.27 5.09 1.50
C LEU A 381 -23.71 4.35 2.78
N SER A 382 -24.01 5.08 3.83
CA SER A 382 -24.41 4.50 5.13
C SER A 382 -25.69 3.67 5.07
N SER A 383 -26.54 3.90 4.06
CA SER A 383 -27.76 3.13 3.79
C SER A 383 -27.48 1.78 3.13
N ALA A 384 -26.27 1.53 2.63
CA ALA A 384 -25.86 0.28 1.98
C ALA A 384 -25.47 -0.84 2.98
N ILE A 385 -25.96 -0.77 4.21
CA ILE A 385 -25.75 -1.85 5.21
C ILE A 385 -26.60 -3.09 4.89
N ASN A 386 -27.53 -2.98 3.94
CA ASN A 386 -28.26 -4.14 3.45
C ASN A 386 -27.36 -4.90 2.47
N LEU A 387 -26.90 -6.10 2.83
CA LEU A 387 -26.09 -6.96 1.96
C LEU A 387 -26.75 -7.21 0.60
N ASP A 388 -28.08 -7.22 0.56
CA ASP A 388 -28.84 -7.32 -0.70
C ASP A 388 -28.66 -6.11 -1.61
N ASP A 389 -28.45 -4.92 -1.06
CA ASP A 389 -28.22 -3.69 -1.85
C ASP A 389 -26.78 -3.59 -2.36
N VAL A 390 -25.82 -4.07 -1.62
CA VAL A 390 -24.40 -4.09 -2.03
C VAL A 390 -24.19 -5.02 -3.24
N PHE A 391 -24.98 -6.11 -3.33
CA PHE A 391 -24.91 -7.07 -4.44
C PHE A 391 -25.99 -6.89 -5.50
N ALA A 392 -27.06 -6.13 -5.21
CA ALA A 392 -28.15 -5.86 -6.15
C ALA A 392 -27.81 -4.77 -7.19
N ASN A 393 -26.88 -3.87 -6.84
CA ASN A 393 -26.31 -2.93 -7.79
C ASN A 393 -24.90 -3.44 -8.13
N PRO A 394 -24.71 -4.04 -9.32
CA PRO A 394 -23.37 -4.41 -9.73
C PRO A 394 -22.50 -3.16 -9.66
N MET A 395 -21.47 -3.18 -8.84
CA MET A 395 -20.40 -2.20 -8.90
C MET A 395 -19.82 -2.29 -10.31
N PRO A 396 -19.86 -1.22 -11.11
CA PRO A 396 -19.08 -1.23 -12.32
C PRO A 396 -17.63 -1.44 -11.92
N PHE A 397 -16.97 -2.42 -12.52
CA PHE A 397 -15.58 -2.78 -12.18
C PHE A 397 -14.61 -1.67 -12.56
N GLU A 398 -15.01 -0.85 -13.51
CA GLU A 398 -14.29 0.30 -13.97
C GLU A 398 -15.19 1.53 -13.84
N ASP A 399 -14.58 2.64 -13.42
CA ASP A 399 -15.24 3.94 -13.36
C ASP A 399 -16.51 3.94 -12.46
N ALA A 400 -16.47 3.23 -11.33
CA ALA A 400 -17.56 3.19 -10.36
C ALA A 400 -17.83 4.59 -9.79
N ASN A 401 -19.11 4.99 -9.78
CA ASN A 401 -19.57 6.30 -9.28
C ASN A 401 -20.77 6.19 -8.34
N ASN A 402 -20.93 5.05 -7.68
CA ASN A 402 -21.99 4.74 -6.72
C ASN A 402 -21.47 4.50 -5.30
N GLY A 403 -20.26 4.94 -5.01
CA GLY A 403 -19.68 5.00 -3.67
C GLY A 403 -20.21 6.15 -2.83
N ALA A 404 -19.49 6.53 -1.80
CA ALA A 404 -19.79 7.65 -0.94
C ALA A 404 -19.00 8.91 -1.33
N PRO A 405 -19.56 10.12 -1.14
CA PRO A 405 -18.82 11.34 -1.38
C PRO A 405 -17.69 11.52 -0.37
N ASN A 406 -16.57 12.07 -0.84
CA ASN A 406 -15.52 12.62 0.01
C ASN A 406 -15.99 13.96 0.59
N LEU A 407 -15.36 14.38 1.67
CA LEU A 407 -15.64 15.64 2.35
C LEU A 407 -14.37 16.46 2.49
N MET A 408 -14.48 17.77 2.21
CA MET A 408 -13.49 18.76 2.61
C MET A 408 -14.13 19.67 3.67
N LEU A 409 -13.57 19.64 4.87
CA LEU A 409 -14.04 20.38 6.02
C LEU A 409 -13.02 21.47 6.33
N ARG A 410 -13.37 22.73 6.04
CA ARG A 410 -12.55 23.88 6.39
C ARG A 410 -12.64 24.14 7.88
N ASN A 411 -11.50 24.35 8.52
CA ASN A 411 -11.40 24.80 9.89
C ASN A 411 -11.66 26.33 9.97
N ASP A 412 -12.74 26.71 10.61
CA ASP A 412 -13.10 28.13 10.75
C ASP A 412 -12.58 28.74 12.09
N GLY A 413 -11.69 28.00 12.77
CA GLY A 413 -11.21 28.34 14.10
C GLY A 413 -12.24 28.07 15.23
N GLY A 414 -11.76 28.01 16.48
CA GLY A 414 -12.64 27.81 17.63
C GLY A 414 -13.44 26.52 17.60
N TRP A 415 -12.88 25.48 16.96
CA TRP A 415 -13.46 24.13 16.78
C TRP A 415 -14.69 24.08 15.87
N GLY A 416 -14.90 25.11 15.04
CA GLY A 416 -15.91 25.14 13.99
C GLY A 416 -15.37 24.59 12.69
N PHE A 417 -16.14 23.73 12.01
CA PHE A 417 -15.79 23.19 10.69
C PHE A 417 -16.95 23.39 9.72
N THR A 418 -16.63 23.85 8.52
CA THR A 418 -17.60 24.04 7.43
C THR A 418 -17.29 23.10 6.28
N ASP A 419 -18.31 22.34 5.82
CA ASP A 419 -18.21 21.54 4.59
C ASP A 419 -18.15 22.47 3.37
N VAL A 420 -16.97 22.55 2.76
CA VAL A 420 -16.67 23.37 1.58
C VAL A 420 -16.51 22.54 0.31
N THR A 421 -16.76 21.23 0.37
CA THR A 421 -16.55 20.27 -0.74
C THR A 421 -17.10 20.78 -2.06
N LYS A 422 -18.34 21.28 -2.03
CA LYS A 422 -19.00 21.82 -3.22
C LYS A 422 -18.49 23.21 -3.63
N GLU A 423 -18.15 24.03 -2.65
CA GLU A 423 -17.71 25.41 -2.88
C GLU A 423 -16.40 25.44 -3.67
N ILE A 424 -15.49 24.51 -3.37
CA ILE A 424 -14.18 24.39 -4.01
C ILE A 424 -14.17 23.43 -5.21
N GLY A 425 -15.33 22.89 -5.63
CA GLY A 425 -15.47 22.06 -6.83
C GLY A 425 -15.03 20.60 -6.67
N LEU A 426 -14.86 20.11 -5.44
CA LEU A 426 -14.53 18.70 -5.17
C LEU A 426 -15.77 17.78 -5.17
N ASP A 427 -16.97 18.29 -5.49
CA ASP A 427 -18.20 17.50 -5.61
C ASP A 427 -18.39 16.86 -7.00
N GLU A 428 -17.57 17.21 -8.01
CA GLU A 428 -17.57 16.57 -9.31
C GLU A 428 -16.94 15.16 -9.26
N ASN A 429 -17.65 14.16 -9.78
CA ASN A 429 -17.20 12.77 -9.75
C ASN A 429 -16.85 12.23 -8.34
N ASN A 430 -17.45 12.78 -7.32
CA ASN A 430 -17.09 12.58 -5.93
C ASN A 430 -17.75 11.34 -5.29
N MET A 431 -18.36 10.45 -6.07
CA MET A 431 -19.00 9.24 -5.55
C MET A 431 -18.22 7.98 -5.96
N ARG A 432 -16.91 8.04 -5.75
CA ARG A 432 -15.97 6.94 -6.04
C ARG A 432 -15.71 6.18 -4.75
N PHE A 433 -15.40 4.95 -4.75
CA PHE A 433 -15.00 4.20 -3.56
C PHE A 433 -13.59 4.65 -3.13
N SER A 434 -13.49 5.84 -2.54
CA SER A 434 -12.22 6.47 -2.22
C SER A 434 -11.58 5.80 -1.01
N TYR A 435 -10.36 5.30 -1.18
CA TYR A 435 -9.65 4.51 -0.19
C TYR A 435 -8.59 5.31 0.55
N ALA A 436 -7.87 6.15 -0.15
CA ALA A 436 -6.79 6.97 0.40
C ALA A 436 -6.64 8.27 -0.38
N SER A 437 -6.05 9.27 0.25
CA SER A 437 -5.69 10.53 -0.38
C SER A 437 -4.31 10.99 0.05
N ALA A 438 -3.71 11.85 -0.76
CA ALA A 438 -2.45 12.49 -0.47
C ALA A 438 -2.47 13.92 -1.04
N TRP A 439 -1.82 14.83 -0.34
CA TRP A 439 -1.66 16.22 -0.72
C TRP A 439 -0.18 16.52 -0.91
N ASP A 440 0.17 17.17 -2.02
CA ASP A 440 1.53 17.62 -2.33
C ASP A 440 1.46 18.64 -3.47
N ASP A 441 2.43 19.53 -3.57
CA ASP A 441 2.63 20.42 -4.73
C ASP A 441 3.24 19.62 -5.89
N ILE A 442 2.39 18.94 -6.67
CA ILE A 442 2.81 17.97 -7.70
C ILE A 442 3.39 18.68 -8.92
N ASP A 443 2.83 19.84 -9.29
CA ASP A 443 3.24 20.61 -10.48
C ASP A 443 4.20 21.78 -10.17
N ARG A 444 4.46 22.02 -8.89
CA ARG A 444 5.40 23.01 -8.34
C ARG A 444 4.99 24.45 -8.62
N ASP A 445 3.72 24.73 -8.54
CA ASP A 445 3.20 26.08 -8.69
C ASP A 445 3.00 26.82 -7.35
N GLY A 446 3.17 26.12 -6.24
CA GLY A 446 3.22 26.67 -4.88
C GLY A 446 1.92 26.48 -4.10
N ASP A 447 0.90 25.82 -4.66
CA ASP A 447 -0.28 25.37 -3.93
C ASP A 447 -0.34 23.83 -3.83
N LEU A 448 -1.21 23.31 -2.97
CA LEU A 448 -1.29 21.87 -2.72
C LEU A 448 -2.31 21.20 -3.64
N ASP A 449 -1.85 20.20 -4.37
CA ASP A 449 -2.67 19.32 -5.20
C ASP A 449 -3.23 18.14 -4.41
N LEU A 450 -4.40 17.68 -4.78
CA LEU A 450 -5.03 16.50 -4.18
C LEU A 450 -4.99 15.31 -5.14
N TYR A 451 -4.41 14.20 -4.68
CA TYR A 451 -4.52 12.90 -5.32
C TYR A 451 -5.44 11.98 -4.48
N VAL A 452 -6.48 11.44 -5.11
CA VAL A 452 -7.40 10.48 -4.48
C VAL A 452 -7.25 9.12 -5.15
N ALA A 453 -6.98 8.09 -4.36
CA ALA A 453 -6.94 6.71 -4.82
C ALA A 453 -8.30 6.04 -4.57
N ASN A 454 -8.90 5.57 -5.65
CA ASN A 454 -10.17 4.84 -5.62
C ASN A 454 -9.91 3.33 -5.77
N ASP A 455 -10.81 2.53 -5.21
CA ASP A 455 -10.73 1.06 -5.25
C ASP A 455 -11.27 0.49 -6.56
N PHE A 456 -12.18 1.23 -7.22
CA PHE A 456 -12.85 0.82 -8.47
C PHE A 456 -12.88 1.93 -9.50
#